data_9483f17a3d9158ca8cf4f30c4ed1edef
#
_entry.id   9483f17a3d9158ca8cf4f30c4ed1edef
#
_cell.length_a   1.000
_cell.length_b   1.000
_cell.length_c   1.000
_cell.angle_alpha   90.00
_cell.angle_beta   90.00
_cell.angle_gamma   90.00
#
_symmetry.space_group_name_H-M   'P 1'
#
loop_
_entity.id
_entity.type
_entity.pdbx_description
1 polymer ?
#
loop_
_entity_poly.entity_id
_entity_poly.type
_entity_poly.pdbx_seq_one_letter_code
_entity_poly.pdbx_strand_id
1 'polypeptide(L)'
;MDMHDPAPAGEVLAGWLADLKMTATARAAHLGISRVMLSRILHGHAAITADIDLRLHEALGTSPGFWLRMQTQRDLWLASERAKERAPVARIAARWSL
;
A
#
# COMPACT_ATOMS: atom_id res chain seq x y z
N MET A 1 -10.49 -19.88 1.95
CA MET A 1 -11.04 -18.53 1.78
C MET A 1 -10.57 -17.97 0.46
N ASP A 2 -11.50 -17.58 -0.35
CA ASP A 2 -11.13 -16.96 -1.64
C ASP A 2 -10.57 -15.58 -1.39
N MET A 3 -9.33 -15.38 -1.78
CA MET A 3 -8.76 -14.05 -1.77
C MET A 3 -9.14 -13.37 -3.08
N HIS A 4 -9.92 -12.32 -2.96
CA HIS A 4 -10.17 -11.46 -4.09
C HIS A 4 -8.94 -10.60 -4.35
N ASP A 5 -8.74 -10.21 -5.60
CA ASP A 5 -7.69 -9.28 -5.97
C ASP A 5 -7.90 -7.97 -5.18
N PRO A 6 -7.11 -7.68 -4.14
CA PRO A 6 -7.29 -6.47 -3.37
C PRO A 6 -6.93 -5.24 -4.20
N ALA A 7 -7.65 -4.15 -4.00
CA ALA A 7 -7.34 -2.91 -4.70
C ALA A 7 -5.95 -2.40 -4.34
N PRO A 8 -5.19 -1.87 -5.33
CA PRO A 8 -3.91 -1.24 -5.03
C PRO A 8 -4.09 -0.02 -4.12
N ALA A 9 -3.29 0.06 -3.06
CA ALA A 9 -3.40 1.16 -2.09
C ALA A 9 -3.23 2.53 -2.75
N GLY A 10 -2.29 2.65 -3.70
CA GLY A 10 -2.07 3.90 -4.42
C GLY A 10 -3.28 4.35 -5.23
N GLU A 11 -3.98 3.41 -5.85
CA GLU A 11 -5.18 3.70 -6.62
C GLU A 11 -6.32 4.18 -5.71
N VAL A 12 -6.51 3.53 -4.58
CA VAL A 12 -7.51 3.95 -3.58
C VAL A 12 -7.17 5.34 -3.05
N LEU A 13 -5.89 5.58 -2.73
CA LEU A 13 -5.43 6.88 -2.27
C LEU A 13 -5.66 7.97 -3.32
N ALA A 14 -5.41 7.67 -4.60
CA ALA A 14 -5.65 8.61 -5.68
C ALA A 14 -7.13 9.06 -5.71
N GLY A 15 -8.05 8.13 -5.50
CA GLY A 15 -9.48 8.44 -5.41
C GLY A 15 -9.80 9.38 -4.25
N TRP A 16 -9.23 9.12 -3.08
CA TRP A 16 -9.42 9.98 -1.91
C TRP A 16 -8.88 11.39 -2.14
N LEU A 17 -7.66 11.48 -2.72
CA LEU A 17 -7.03 12.78 -2.96
C LEU A 17 -7.76 13.58 -4.04
N ALA A 18 -8.35 12.91 -5.02
CA ALA A 18 -9.09 13.57 -6.09
C ALA A 18 -10.28 14.38 -5.55
N ASP A 19 -10.89 13.94 -4.45
CA ASP A 19 -12.02 14.62 -3.85
C ASP A 19 -11.65 15.90 -3.10
N LEU A 20 -10.36 16.13 -2.86
CA LEU A 20 -9.91 17.27 -2.05
C LEU A 20 -9.85 18.60 -2.81
N LYS A 21 -10.01 18.59 -4.12
CA LYS A 21 -9.93 19.79 -4.95
C LYS A 21 -8.62 20.57 -4.78
N MET A 22 -7.53 19.85 -4.58
CA MET A 22 -6.19 20.43 -4.47
C MET A 22 -5.37 20.05 -5.70
N THR A 23 -4.43 20.90 -6.06
CA THR A 23 -3.48 20.54 -7.12
C THR A 23 -2.53 19.45 -6.63
N ALA A 24 -1.92 18.71 -7.56
CA ALA A 24 -0.92 17.69 -7.22
C ALA A 24 0.24 18.30 -6.42
N THR A 25 0.68 19.49 -6.80
CA THR A 25 1.74 20.20 -6.07
C THR A 25 1.33 20.54 -4.64
N ALA A 26 0.11 21.05 -4.46
CA ALA A 26 -0.40 21.39 -3.13
C ALA A 26 -0.55 20.16 -2.22
N ARG A 27 -1.01 19.03 -2.78
CA ARG A 27 -1.14 17.78 -2.03
C ARG A 27 0.21 17.28 -1.55
N ALA A 28 1.19 17.25 -2.44
CA ALA A 28 2.54 16.82 -2.09
C ALA A 28 3.16 17.72 -1.03
N ALA A 29 3.04 19.03 -1.20
CA ALA A 29 3.53 20.00 -0.23
C ALA A 29 2.87 19.83 1.14
N HIS A 30 1.57 19.60 1.17
CA HIS A 30 0.83 19.37 2.40
C HIS A 30 1.32 18.13 3.15
N LEU A 31 1.60 17.06 2.40
CA LEU A 31 2.13 15.81 2.97
C LEU A 31 3.62 15.89 3.31
N GLY A 32 4.31 16.92 2.84
CA GLY A 32 5.74 17.06 3.08
C GLY A 32 6.58 16.08 2.27
N ILE A 33 6.10 15.66 1.09
CA ILE A 33 6.84 14.77 0.19
C ILE A 33 6.95 15.44 -1.18
N SER A 34 7.85 14.94 -2.02
CA SER A 34 8.00 15.48 -3.36
C SER A 34 6.80 15.12 -4.24
N ARG A 35 6.50 15.96 -5.21
CA ARG A 35 5.45 15.71 -6.19
C ARG A 35 5.73 14.43 -6.98
N VAL A 36 7.00 14.18 -7.30
CA VAL A 36 7.41 12.96 -8.01
C VAL A 36 7.14 11.72 -7.17
N MET A 37 7.49 11.76 -5.88
CA MET A 37 7.23 10.64 -4.98
C MET A 37 5.73 10.37 -4.85
N LEU A 38 4.92 11.40 -4.66
CA LEU A 38 3.48 11.22 -4.58
C LEU A 38 2.93 10.60 -5.87
N SER A 39 3.33 11.11 -7.02
CA SER A 39 2.92 10.57 -8.31
C SER A 39 3.26 9.08 -8.44
N ARG A 40 4.48 8.70 -8.06
CA ARG A 40 4.92 7.30 -8.11
C ARG A 40 4.09 6.40 -7.22
N ILE A 41 3.74 6.86 -6.03
CA ILE A 41 2.89 6.10 -5.12
C ILE A 41 1.50 5.91 -5.73
N LEU A 42 0.91 6.96 -6.26
CA LEU A 42 -0.45 6.92 -6.82
C LEU A 42 -0.54 6.02 -8.06
N HIS A 43 0.56 5.87 -8.80
CA HIS A 43 0.62 5.01 -9.98
C HIS A 43 1.19 3.61 -9.70
N GLY A 44 1.45 3.29 -8.45
CA GLY A 44 1.94 1.96 -8.08
C GLY A 44 3.41 1.72 -8.36
N HIS A 45 4.19 2.77 -8.63
CA HIS A 45 5.62 2.66 -8.93
C HIS A 45 6.51 2.85 -7.69
N ALA A 46 5.95 3.21 -6.57
CA ALA A 46 6.64 3.31 -5.30
C ALA A 46 5.71 2.82 -4.19
N ALA A 47 6.29 2.16 -3.19
CA ALA A 47 5.53 1.65 -2.06
C ALA A 47 5.23 2.78 -1.05
N ILE A 48 4.12 2.62 -0.34
CA ILE A 48 3.81 3.44 0.83
C ILE A 48 4.68 2.92 1.97
N THR A 49 5.53 3.78 2.51
CA THR A 49 6.36 3.45 3.66
C THR A 49 5.63 3.76 4.96
N ALA A 50 6.17 3.30 6.09
CA ALA A 50 5.61 3.62 7.39
C ALA A 50 5.53 5.14 7.62
N ASP A 51 6.57 5.88 7.20
CA ASP A 51 6.58 7.33 7.32
C ASP A 51 5.46 7.98 6.51
N ILE A 52 5.26 7.53 5.28
CA ILE A 52 4.19 8.05 4.42
C ILE A 52 2.82 7.69 4.99
N ASP A 53 2.67 6.46 5.50
CA ASP A 53 1.41 6.06 6.14
C ASP A 53 1.07 6.99 7.32
N LEU A 54 2.04 7.35 8.15
CA LEU A 54 1.81 8.26 9.26
C LEU A 54 1.47 9.67 8.77
N ARG A 55 2.08 10.15 7.70
CA ARG A 55 1.72 11.44 7.10
C ARG A 55 0.28 11.44 6.58
N LEU A 56 -0.13 10.33 5.98
CA LEU A 56 -1.51 10.15 5.52
C LEU A 56 -2.49 10.06 6.68
N HIS A 57 -2.09 9.39 7.76
CA HIS A 57 -2.87 9.38 9.01
C HIS A 57 -3.11 10.81 9.51
N GLU A 58 -2.07 11.62 9.58
CA GLU A 58 -2.19 12.99 10.05
C GLU A 58 -3.05 13.85 9.13
N ALA A 59 -2.89 13.68 7.81
CA ALA A 59 -3.59 14.51 6.83
C ALA A 59 -5.03 14.09 6.59
N LEU A 60 -5.32 12.80 6.57
CA LEU A 60 -6.61 12.26 6.16
C LEU A 60 -7.42 11.66 7.30
N GLY A 61 -6.82 11.51 8.48
CA GLY A 61 -7.51 10.93 9.63
C GLY A 61 -7.66 9.42 9.60
N THR A 62 -6.97 8.73 8.69
CA THR A 62 -6.95 7.27 8.69
C THR A 62 -6.14 6.77 9.89
N SER A 63 -6.46 5.56 10.37
CA SER A 63 -5.70 4.98 11.47
C SER A 63 -4.26 4.69 11.04
N PRO A 64 -3.29 4.76 11.98
CA PRO A 64 -1.93 4.36 11.65
C PRO A 64 -1.89 2.92 11.13
N GLY A 65 -1.22 2.72 10.01
CA GLY A 65 -1.11 1.41 9.36
C GLY A 65 -2.22 1.09 8.38
N PHE A 66 -3.23 1.94 8.24
CA PHE A 66 -4.35 1.69 7.32
C PHE A 66 -3.87 1.42 5.89
N TRP A 67 -3.02 2.30 5.36
CA TRP A 67 -2.52 2.17 3.99
C TRP A 67 -1.50 1.04 3.87
N LEU A 68 -0.68 0.83 4.90
CA LEU A 68 0.27 -0.27 4.92
C LEU A 68 -0.43 -1.63 4.91
N ARG A 69 -1.51 -1.78 5.67
CA ARG A 69 -2.27 -3.03 5.69
C ARG A 69 -2.90 -3.32 4.33
N MET A 70 -3.45 -2.30 3.69
CA MET A 70 -4.03 -2.45 2.36
C MET A 70 -2.97 -2.87 1.34
N GLN A 71 -1.81 -2.23 1.37
CA GLN A 71 -0.68 -2.55 0.51
C GLN A 71 -0.20 -3.98 0.75
N THR A 72 -0.06 -4.37 2.00
CA THR A 72 0.40 -5.71 2.37
C THR A 72 -0.57 -6.80 1.89
N GLN A 73 -1.86 -6.57 2.01
CA GLN A 73 -2.86 -7.52 1.52
C GLN A 73 -2.72 -7.77 0.03
N ARG A 74 -2.52 -6.72 -0.75
CA ARG A 74 -2.30 -6.86 -2.18
C ARG A 74 -0.99 -7.54 -2.49
N ASP A 75 0.09 -7.15 -1.79
CA ASP A 75 1.41 -7.76 -1.99
C ASP A 75 1.37 -9.26 -1.70
N LEU A 76 0.68 -9.67 -0.64
CA LEU A 76 0.51 -11.08 -0.30
C LEU A 76 -0.31 -11.82 -1.35
N TRP A 77 -1.36 -11.19 -1.86
CA TRP A 77 -2.18 -11.79 -2.91
C TRP A 77 -1.35 -12.02 -4.17
N LEU A 78 -0.60 -11.00 -4.61
CA LEU A 78 0.27 -11.11 -5.78
C LEU A 78 1.35 -12.18 -5.58
N ALA A 79 1.96 -12.22 -4.40
CA ALA A 79 2.96 -13.22 -4.07
C ALA A 79 2.36 -14.63 -4.07
N SER A 80 1.15 -14.79 -3.56
CA SER A 80 0.44 -16.07 -3.55
C SER A 80 0.15 -16.54 -4.97
N GLU A 81 -0.22 -15.65 -5.86
CA GLU A 81 -0.45 -15.99 -7.27
C GLU A 81 0.85 -16.45 -7.94
N ARG A 82 1.96 -15.74 -7.68
CA ARG A 82 3.27 -16.13 -8.22
C ARG A 82 3.77 -17.45 -7.61
N ALA A 83 3.42 -17.72 -6.35
CA ALA A 83 3.84 -18.94 -5.67
C ALA A 83 3.30 -20.20 -6.32
N LYS A 84 2.19 -20.11 -7.06
CA LYS A 84 1.63 -21.25 -7.80
C LYS A 84 2.55 -21.74 -8.91
N GLU A 85 3.45 -20.89 -9.37
CA GLU A 85 4.35 -21.16 -10.50
C GLU A 85 5.75 -21.55 -10.08
N ARG A 86 6.06 -21.53 -8.79
CA ARG A 86 7.37 -21.91 -8.28
C ARG A 86 7.28 -23.16 -7.42
N ALA A 87 8.45 -23.77 -7.17
CA ALA A 87 8.51 -24.92 -6.27
C ALA A 87 8.10 -24.50 -4.86
N PRO A 88 7.29 -25.30 -4.16
CA PRO A 88 6.94 -25.00 -2.78
C PRO A 88 8.15 -25.09 -1.86
N VAL A 89 8.15 -24.29 -0.82
CA VAL A 89 9.19 -24.33 0.19
C VAL A 89 8.81 -25.36 1.25
N ALA A 90 9.66 -26.37 1.46
CA ALA A 90 9.38 -27.40 2.44
C ALA A 90 9.56 -26.86 3.86
N ARG A 91 8.73 -27.34 4.76
CA ARG A 91 8.84 -27.00 6.17
C ARG A 91 10.12 -27.56 6.75
N ILE A 92 10.90 -26.73 7.41
CA ILE A 92 12.14 -27.15 8.08
C ILE A 92 11.87 -27.67 9.49
N ALA A 93 11.01 -26.97 10.22
CA ALA A 93 10.72 -27.28 11.61
C ALA A 93 9.20 -27.27 11.84
N ALA A 94 8.71 -28.35 12.47
CA ALA A 94 7.28 -28.50 12.75
C ALA A 94 6.89 -27.97 14.14
N ARG A 95 7.85 -27.80 15.06
CA ARG A 95 7.55 -27.44 16.44
C ARG A 95 7.30 -25.96 16.70
N TRP A 96 7.51 -25.12 15.71
CA TRP A 96 7.18 -23.70 15.80
C TRP A 96 5.83 -23.48 15.14
N SER A 97 4.82 -23.76 15.88
CA SER A 97 3.46 -23.47 15.46
C SER A 97 3.05 -22.14 16.09
N LEU A 98 2.72 -21.20 15.25
CA LEU A 98 2.22 -19.90 15.68
C LEU A 98 0.70 -19.89 15.71
#